data_134653373d71879825c60f8be60d73a7
#
_entry.id   134653373d71879825c60f8be60d73a7
#
_cell.length_a   1.000
_cell.length_b   1.000
_cell.length_c   1.000
_cell.angle_alpha   90.00
_cell.angle_beta   90.00
_cell.angle_gamma   90.00
#
_symmetry.space_group_name_H-M   'P 1'
#
loop_
_entity.id
_entity.type
_entity.pdbx_description
1 polymer ?
#
loop_
_entity_poly.entity_id
_entity_poly.type
_entity_poly.pdbx_seq_one_letter_code
_entity_poly.pdbx_strand_id
1 'polypeptide(L)'
;MQTSMIAAIYKNFLGHAPDWYKKTIIAFLIVNPFIFMVDPYIAGWTLVIQFIFTLAMALKCYPLQPGGLLLIEAMFIGMTSPGHMMHEIEVNLEVLLLLVFMVAGIYFMKDLLMFLFTKLVIKVRNKLILSLSFIFASAFLSAFLDALTVVAVIISVGLGFYSIYHKVASGKEFHSDHDHTSDDELGSHDLEDFRAFLRNLMMHSAVGTALGGVMTMVGEPQNLIIADKAGWDFVEFFIRMAPVTLPVFVF
;
A
#
# COMPACT_ATOMS: atom_id res chain seq x y z
N MET A 1 -18.20 22.16 27.53
CA MET A 1 -17.01 21.54 28.17
C MET A 1 -15.78 22.04 27.44
N GLN A 2 -14.99 22.91 28.11
CA GLN A 2 -13.68 23.28 27.58
C GLN A 2 -12.77 22.06 27.66
N THR A 3 -12.50 21.43 26.53
CA THR A 3 -11.46 20.39 26.47
C THR A 3 -10.13 21.05 26.80
N SER A 4 -9.41 20.54 27.80
CA SER A 4 -8.05 20.97 28.10
C SER A 4 -7.22 20.97 26.83
N MET A 5 -6.36 22.00 26.66
CA MET A 5 -5.46 22.10 25.50
C MET A 5 -4.65 20.81 25.29
N ILE A 6 -4.20 20.17 26.38
CA ILE A 6 -3.49 18.89 26.36
C ILE A 6 -4.38 17.78 25.78
N ALA A 7 -5.64 17.73 26.18
CA ALA A 7 -6.58 16.73 25.65
C ALA A 7 -6.87 16.93 24.16
N ALA A 8 -6.90 18.19 23.69
CA ALA A 8 -7.06 18.52 22.27
C ALA A 8 -5.82 18.10 21.46
N ILE A 9 -4.62 18.38 21.97
CA ILE A 9 -3.35 17.96 21.34
C ILE A 9 -3.29 16.43 21.24
N TYR A 10 -3.56 15.71 22.33
CA TYR A 10 -3.56 14.25 22.34
C TYR A 10 -4.59 13.66 21.39
N LYS A 11 -5.79 14.24 21.31
CA LYS A 11 -6.85 13.80 20.41
C LYS A 11 -6.41 13.90 18.93
N ASN A 12 -5.69 14.98 18.57
CA ASN A 12 -5.21 15.21 17.23
C ASN A 12 -3.88 14.51 16.91
N PHE A 13 -3.13 14.08 17.94
CA PHE A 13 -1.88 13.35 17.78
C PHE A 13 -2.12 12.05 16.99
N LEU A 14 -1.40 11.86 15.89
CA LEU A 14 -1.55 10.74 14.95
C LEU A 14 -3.00 10.49 14.47
N GLY A 15 -3.81 11.54 14.39
CA GLY A 15 -5.15 11.49 13.82
C GLY A 15 -6.07 10.46 14.48
N HIS A 16 -6.65 9.57 13.67
CA HIS A 16 -7.59 8.52 14.12
C HIS A 16 -6.92 7.22 14.62
N ALA A 17 -5.60 7.23 14.84
CA ALA A 17 -4.91 6.06 15.36
C ALA A 17 -5.45 5.62 16.74
N PRO A 18 -5.47 4.30 17.03
CA PRO A 18 -5.90 3.79 18.33
C PRO A 18 -5.09 4.35 19.49
N ASP A 19 -5.71 4.54 20.66
CA ASP A 19 -5.05 5.14 21.83
C ASP A 19 -3.81 4.37 22.30
N TRP A 20 -3.84 3.04 22.25
CA TRP A 20 -2.68 2.22 22.59
C TRP A 20 -1.49 2.53 21.67
N TYR A 21 -1.74 2.72 20.36
CA TYR A 21 -0.71 3.05 19.39
C TYR A 21 -0.12 4.45 19.65
N LYS A 22 -0.97 5.44 19.92
CA LYS A 22 -0.53 6.79 20.28
C LYS A 22 0.38 6.76 21.51
N LYS A 23 -0.01 6.01 22.55
CA LYS A 23 0.80 5.82 23.77
C LYS A 23 2.14 5.14 23.48
N THR A 24 2.14 4.14 22.61
CA THR A 24 3.38 3.44 22.20
C THR A 24 4.35 4.38 21.49
N ILE A 25 3.88 5.19 20.55
CA ILE A 25 4.75 6.17 19.85
C ILE A 25 5.27 7.23 20.83
N ILE A 26 4.44 7.73 21.74
CA ILE A 26 4.89 8.66 22.80
C ILE A 26 5.94 7.99 23.70
N ALA A 27 5.75 6.73 24.06
CA ALA A 27 6.74 5.99 24.85
C ALA A 27 8.07 5.85 24.09
N PHE A 28 8.06 5.58 22.80
CA PHE A 28 9.26 5.55 21.97
C PHE A 28 10.00 6.89 22.02
N LEU A 29 9.28 8.00 21.77
CA LEU A 29 9.87 9.34 21.81
C LEU A 29 10.42 9.74 23.18
N ILE A 30 9.91 9.18 24.27
CA ILE A 30 10.44 9.43 25.60
C ILE A 30 11.67 8.57 25.89
N VAL A 31 11.67 7.32 25.45
CA VAL A 31 12.70 6.34 25.79
C VAL A 31 13.96 6.50 24.94
N ASN A 32 13.84 6.88 23.68
CA ASN A 32 14.97 6.99 22.74
C ASN A 32 16.10 7.91 23.24
N PRO A 33 15.84 9.12 23.77
CA PRO A 33 16.90 9.99 24.29
C PRO A 33 17.71 9.31 25.42
N PHE A 34 17.03 8.58 26.30
CA PHE A 34 17.71 7.87 27.39
C PHE A 34 18.56 6.72 26.90
N ILE A 35 18.07 5.93 25.92
CA ILE A 35 18.86 4.86 25.32
C ILE A 35 20.08 5.45 24.61
N PHE A 36 19.91 6.55 23.89
CA PHE A 36 21.00 7.22 23.19
C PHE A 36 22.10 7.75 24.14
N MET A 37 21.72 8.25 25.32
CA MET A 37 22.67 8.68 26.34
C MET A 37 23.47 7.50 26.94
N VAL A 38 22.91 6.30 26.92
CA VAL A 38 23.58 5.10 27.45
C VAL A 38 24.49 4.47 26.39
N ASP A 39 23.97 4.23 25.21
CA ASP A 39 24.69 3.62 24.10
C ASP A 39 24.08 4.01 22.74
N PRO A 40 24.79 4.81 21.92
CA PRO A 40 24.32 5.21 20.60
C PRO A 40 24.08 4.04 19.64
N TYR A 41 24.82 2.94 19.75
CA TYR A 41 24.65 1.76 18.90
C TYR A 41 23.33 1.03 19.21
N ILE A 42 23.04 0.83 20.48
CA ILE A 42 21.76 0.24 20.92
C ILE A 42 20.60 1.15 20.54
N ALA A 43 20.76 2.46 20.66
CA ALA A 43 19.75 3.43 20.23
C ALA A 43 19.45 3.32 18.73
N GLY A 44 20.46 3.15 17.89
CA GLY A 44 20.31 2.96 16.45
C GLY A 44 19.45 1.72 16.12
N TRP A 45 19.77 0.57 16.72
CA TRP A 45 18.98 -0.66 16.54
C TRP A 45 17.56 -0.54 17.08
N THR A 46 17.40 0.13 18.22
CA THR A 46 16.07 0.41 18.78
C THR A 46 15.23 1.24 17.82
N LEU A 47 15.81 2.28 17.22
CA LEU A 47 15.13 3.12 16.22
C LEU A 47 14.71 2.31 15.00
N VAL A 48 15.56 1.41 14.48
CA VAL A 48 15.23 0.51 13.37
C VAL A 48 14.03 -0.38 13.72
N ILE A 49 14.02 -1.00 14.91
CA ILE A 49 12.91 -1.85 15.37
C ILE A 49 11.62 -1.03 15.48
N GLN A 50 11.68 0.18 16.03
CA GLN A 50 10.54 1.08 16.14
C GLN A 50 10.03 1.51 14.77
N PHE A 51 10.90 1.77 13.81
CA PHE A 51 10.52 2.08 12.45
C PHE A 51 9.84 0.90 11.77
N ILE A 52 10.37 -0.32 11.91
CA ILE A 52 9.72 -1.56 11.44
C ILE A 52 8.33 -1.71 12.08
N PHE A 53 8.20 -1.43 13.38
CA PHE A 53 6.90 -1.43 14.05
C PHE A 53 5.91 -0.45 13.43
N THR A 54 6.33 0.77 13.08
CA THR A 54 5.45 1.75 12.41
C THR A 54 4.98 1.26 11.04
N LEU A 55 5.85 0.59 10.29
CA LEU A 55 5.51 -0.03 8.99
C LEU A 55 4.54 -1.21 9.16
N ALA A 56 4.80 -2.09 10.13
CA ALA A 56 3.91 -3.22 10.43
C ALA A 56 2.51 -2.78 10.86
N MET A 57 2.41 -1.61 11.49
CA MET A 57 1.14 -1.02 11.94
C MET A 57 0.52 -0.04 10.92
N ALA A 58 0.90 -0.11 9.65
CA ALA A 58 0.42 0.79 8.58
C ALA A 58 -1.11 0.86 8.47
N LEU A 59 -1.82 -0.25 8.74
CA LEU A 59 -3.28 -0.30 8.76
C LEU A 59 -3.91 0.43 9.96
N LYS A 60 -3.15 0.76 10.99
CA LYS A 60 -3.63 1.46 12.19
C LYS A 60 -3.31 2.95 12.15
N CYS A 61 -2.21 3.30 11.52
CA CYS A 61 -1.77 4.68 11.32
C CYS A 61 -0.88 4.76 10.09
N TYR A 62 -1.08 5.79 9.27
CA TYR A 62 -0.23 5.99 8.10
C TYR A 62 1.25 6.17 8.54
N PRO A 63 2.19 5.35 8.07
CA PRO A 63 3.54 5.24 8.63
C PRO A 63 4.38 6.52 8.57
N LEU A 64 4.08 7.41 7.61
CA LEU A 64 4.81 8.68 7.45
C LEU A 64 4.75 9.56 8.70
N GLN A 65 3.62 9.57 9.40
CA GLN A 65 3.46 10.42 10.60
C GLN A 65 4.34 9.94 11.77
N PRO A 66 4.23 8.69 12.26
CA PRO A 66 5.06 8.23 13.35
C PRO A 66 6.53 8.06 12.94
N GLY A 67 6.81 7.59 11.72
CA GLY A 67 8.18 7.48 11.20
C GLY A 67 8.86 8.85 11.06
N GLY A 68 8.14 9.87 10.60
CA GLY A 68 8.63 11.25 10.55
C GLY A 68 8.95 11.82 11.94
N LEU A 69 8.12 11.51 12.95
CA LEU A 69 8.40 11.93 14.34
C LEU A 69 9.67 11.28 14.89
N LEU A 70 9.87 9.99 14.66
CA LEU A 70 11.09 9.27 15.07
C LEU A 70 12.33 9.83 14.37
N LEU A 71 12.23 10.19 13.09
CA LEU A 71 13.32 10.81 12.34
C LEU A 71 13.66 12.21 12.89
N ILE A 72 12.65 13.03 13.12
CA ILE A 72 12.82 14.37 13.71
C ILE A 72 13.47 14.26 15.08
N GLU A 73 13.03 13.33 15.93
CA GLU A 73 13.63 13.04 17.22
C GLU A 73 15.10 12.64 17.07
N ALA A 74 15.42 11.70 16.18
CA ALA A 74 16.80 11.26 15.93
C ALA A 74 17.73 12.43 15.56
N MET A 75 17.20 13.42 14.83
CA MET A 75 17.95 14.65 14.53
C MET A 75 18.15 15.53 15.78
N PHE A 76 17.12 15.71 16.59
CA PHE A 76 17.19 16.56 17.77
C PHE A 76 18.13 16.00 18.85
N ILE A 77 18.17 14.67 19.03
CA ILE A 77 19.05 14.04 20.00
C ILE A 77 20.47 13.80 19.47
N GLY A 78 20.72 14.10 18.17
CA GLY A 78 22.06 13.99 17.59
C GLY A 78 22.43 12.61 17.06
N MET A 79 21.47 11.69 16.89
CA MET A 79 21.72 10.38 16.23
C MET A 79 22.04 10.54 14.75
N THR A 80 21.48 11.53 14.12
CA THR A 80 21.77 11.92 12.73
C THR A 80 21.83 13.43 12.59
N SER A 81 22.40 13.91 11.50
CA SER A 81 22.49 15.34 11.22
C SER A 81 21.77 15.71 9.92
N PRO A 82 21.34 16.97 9.74
CA PRO A 82 20.79 17.42 8.48
C PRO A 82 21.74 17.20 7.29
N GLY A 83 23.05 17.34 7.52
CA GLY A 83 24.06 17.06 6.49
C GLY A 83 24.11 15.61 6.07
N HIS A 84 24.02 14.66 7.01
CA HIS A 84 23.92 13.23 6.71
C HIS A 84 22.66 12.90 5.92
N MET A 85 21.52 13.47 6.32
CA MET A 85 20.26 13.28 5.59
C MET A 85 20.34 13.80 4.16
N MET A 86 20.95 15.01 3.98
CA MET A 86 21.12 15.58 2.65
C MET A 86 22.02 14.70 1.78
N HIS A 87 23.10 14.19 2.35
CA HIS A 87 23.99 13.26 1.65
C HIS A 87 23.26 11.97 1.21
N GLU A 88 22.44 11.37 2.07
CA GLU A 88 21.64 10.19 1.71
C GLU A 88 20.62 10.49 0.59
N ILE A 89 20.03 11.69 0.59
CA ILE A 89 19.14 12.13 -0.50
C ILE A 89 19.93 12.27 -1.81
N GLU A 90 21.11 12.87 -1.77
CA GLU A 90 21.96 13.07 -2.96
C GLU A 90 22.43 11.74 -3.56
N VAL A 91 22.87 10.81 -2.72
CA VAL A 91 23.31 9.47 -3.16
C VAL A 91 22.19 8.65 -3.78
N ASN A 92 20.96 8.82 -3.27
CA ASN A 92 19.79 8.07 -3.76
C ASN A 92 18.88 8.92 -4.66
N LEU A 93 19.36 10.06 -5.18
CA LEU A 93 18.52 11.02 -5.91
C LEU A 93 17.88 10.39 -7.17
N GLU A 94 18.60 9.56 -7.89
CA GLU A 94 18.07 8.89 -9.10
C GLU A 94 16.89 7.99 -8.76
N VAL A 95 16.98 7.21 -7.67
CA VAL A 95 15.89 6.35 -7.20
C VAL A 95 14.68 7.19 -6.73
N LEU A 96 14.94 8.29 -6.00
CA LEU A 96 13.87 9.19 -5.53
C LEU A 96 13.16 9.87 -6.71
N LEU A 97 13.89 10.36 -7.69
CA LEU A 97 13.30 10.95 -8.90
C LEU A 97 12.49 9.93 -9.68
N LEU A 98 13.01 8.71 -9.83
CA LEU A 98 12.28 7.66 -10.52
C LEU A 98 10.97 7.32 -9.79
N LEU A 99 10.96 7.26 -8.45
CA LEU A 99 9.74 7.08 -7.66
C LEU A 99 8.72 8.20 -7.92
N VAL A 100 9.17 9.47 -7.92
CA VAL A 100 8.30 10.61 -8.19
C VAL A 100 7.73 10.56 -9.60
N PHE A 101 8.54 10.27 -10.63
CA PHE A 101 8.08 10.15 -12.01
C PHE A 101 7.20 8.94 -12.23
N MET A 102 7.46 7.82 -11.53
CA MET A 102 6.63 6.64 -11.57
C MET A 102 5.23 6.97 -11.02
N VAL A 103 5.13 7.59 -9.84
CA VAL A 103 3.83 8.01 -9.26
C VAL A 103 3.10 8.99 -10.18
N ALA A 104 3.80 9.94 -10.79
CA ALA A 104 3.21 10.84 -11.78
C ALA A 104 2.69 10.09 -13.01
N GLY A 105 3.47 9.16 -13.55
CA GLY A 105 3.08 8.32 -14.70
C GLY A 105 1.82 7.49 -14.42
N ILE A 106 1.71 6.95 -13.23
CA ILE A 106 0.56 6.22 -12.72
C ILE A 106 -0.74 7.04 -12.80
N TYR A 107 -0.69 8.30 -12.42
CA TYR A 107 -1.84 9.19 -12.49
C TYR A 107 -2.42 9.26 -13.91
N PHE A 108 -1.55 9.32 -14.93
CA PHE A 108 -1.97 9.32 -16.33
C PHE A 108 -2.47 7.96 -16.82
N MET A 109 -1.98 6.86 -16.26
CA MET A 109 -2.35 5.49 -16.65
C MET A 109 -3.64 5.00 -15.99
N LYS A 110 -4.13 5.66 -14.95
CA LYS A 110 -5.28 5.23 -14.16
C LYS A 110 -6.52 4.92 -15.01
N ASP A 111 -6.87 5.82 -15.92
CA ASP A 111 -8.08 5.67 -16.75
C ASP A 111 -7.95 4.51 -17.74
N LEU A 112 -6.76 4.28 -18.28
CA LEU A 112 -6.46 3.12 -19.13
C LEU A 112 -6.61 1.81 -18.34
N LEU A 113 -6.07 1.76 -17.12
CA LEU A 113 -6.19 0.58 -16.26
C LEU A 113 -7.65 0.30 -15.89
N MET A 114 -8.41 1.32 -15.52
CA MET A 114 -9.85 1.20 -15.25
C MET A 114 -10.59 0.65 -16.47
N PHE A 115 -10.29 1.13 -17.65
CA PHE A 115 -10.88 0.63 -18.90
C PHE A 115 -10.55 -0.84 -19.13
N LEU A 116 -9.29 -1.26 -18.97
CA LEU A 116 -8.85 -2.64 -19.16
C LEU A 116 -9.55 -3.60 -18.18
N PHE A 117 -9.54 -3.31 -16.89
CA PHE A 117 -10.18 -4.17 -15.89
C PHE A 117 -11.70 -4.19 -16.03
N THR A 118 -12.33 -3.04 -16.35
CA THR A 118 -13.77 -2.99 -16.63
C THR A 118 -14.13 -3.85 -17.85
N LYS A 119 -13.33 -3.79 -18.91
CA LYS A 119 -13.53 -4.66 -20.09
C LYS A 119 -13.41 -6.15 -19.76
N LEU A 120 -12.44 -6.53 -18.92
CA LEU A 120 -12.29 -7.91 -18.45
C LEU A 120 -13.56 -8.39 -17.75
N VAL A 121 -14.08 -7.60 -16.80
CA VAL A 121 -15.29 -7.97 -16.05
C VAL A 121 -16.51 -8.11 -16.95
N ILE A 122 -16.71 -7.20 -17.91
CA ILE A 122 -17.88 -7.23 -18.80
C ILE A 122 -17.80 -8.39 -19.79
N LYS A 123 -16.60 -8.71 -20.31
CA LYS A 123 -16.42 -9.70 -21.37
C LYS A 123 -16.38 -11.14 -20.88
N VAL A 124 -15.84 -11.38 -19.69
CA VAL A 124 -15.60 -12.73 -19.15
C VAL A 124 -16.74 -13.12 -18.21
N ARG A 125 -17.56 -14.06 -18.62
CA ARG A 125 -18.75 -14.53 -17.86
C ARG A 125 -18.45 -15.65 -16.85
N ASN A 126 -17.38 -16.41 -17.11
CA ASN A 126 -16.99 -17.52 -16.21
C ASN A 126 -16.18 -16.98 -15.04
N LYS A 127 -16.62 -17.23 -13.80
CA LYS A 127 -15.99 -16.73 -12.56
C LYS A 127 -14.53 -17.18 -12.44
N LEU A 128 -14.21 -18.42 -12.79
CA LEU A 128 -12.83 -18.94 -12.72
C LEU A 128 -11.92 -18.26 -13.75
N ILE A 129 -12.37 -18.14 -15.00
CA ILE A 129 -11.62 -17.48 -16.06
C ILE A 129 -11.44 -16.00 -15.73
N LEU A 130 -12.46 -15.37 -15.14
CA LEU A 130 -12.37 -13.98 -14.70
C LEU A 130 -11.30 -13.80 -13.62
N SER A 131 -11.30 -14.65 -12.59
CA SER A 131 -10.30 -14.60 -11.51
C SER A 131 -8.89 -14.81 -12.07
N LEU A 132 -8.68 -15.80 -12.92
CA LEU A 132 -7.39 -16.03 -13.57
C LEU A 132 -6.97 -14.83 -14.44
N SER A 133 -7.88 -14.26 -15.22
CA SER A 133 -7.59 -13.08 -16.05
C SER A 133 -7.19 -11.89 -15.20
N PHE A 134 -7.82 -11.71 -14.03
CA PHE A 134 -7.45 -10.65 -13.10
C PHE A 134 -6.07 -10.87 -12.48
N ILE A 135 -5.75 -12.11 -12.06
CA ILE A 135 -4.42 -12.45 -11.54
C ILE A 135 -3.33 -12.14 -12.58
N PHE A 136 -3.49 -12.67 -13.81
CA PHE A 136 -2.51 -12.46 -14.88
C PHE A 136 -2.39 -11.00 -15.30
N ALA A 137 -3.51 -10.30 -15.47
CA ALA A 137 -3.51 -8.88 -15.81
C ALA A 137 -2.87 -8.03 -14.70
N SER A 138 -3.18 -8.33 -13.44
CA SER A 138 -2.60 -7.64 -12.29
C SER A 138 -1.09 -7.89 -12.20
N ALA A 139 -0.64 -9.12 -12.37
CA ALA A 139 0.77 -9.46 -12.35
C ALA A 139 1.53 -8.81 -13.50
N PHE A 140 0.99 -8.89 -14.71
CA PHE A 140 1.61 -8.28 -15.87
C PHE A 140 1.73 -6.76 -15.72
N LEU A 141 0.66 -6.10 -15.30
CA LEU A 141 0.66 -4.66 -15.11
C LEU A 141 1.58 -4.23 -13.96
N SER A 142 1.59 -4.98 -12.86
CA SER A 142 2.45 -4.67 -11.71
C SER A 142 3.94 -4.90 -11.99
N ALA A 143 4.29 -5.72 -12.97
CA ALA A 143 5.68 -5.85 -13.40
C ALA A 143 6.24 -4.56 -14.05
N PHE A 144 5.38 -3.66 -14.52
CA PHE A 144 5.76 -2.39 -15.15
C PHE A 144 5.22 -1.16 -14.44
N LEU A 145 4.26 -1.35 -13.53
CA LEU A 145 3.63 -0.29 -12.75
C LEU A 145 3.73 -0.66 -11.27
N ASP A 146 3.69 0.36 -10.42
CA ASP A 146 3.67 0.12 -8.98
C ASP A 146 2.47 -0.72 -8.53
N ALA A 147 2.74 -1.69 -7.67
CA ALA A 147 1.76 -2.63 -7.11
C ALA A 147 0.55 -1.93 -6.46
N LEU A 148 0.80 -0.85 -5.70
CA LEU A 148 -0.25 -0.11 -5.02
C LEU A 148 -1.26 0.50 -5.98
N THR A 149 -0.79 0.96 -7.12
CA THR A 149 -1.65 1.54 -8.16
C THR A 149 -2.55 0.52 -8.81
N VAL A 150 -2.00 -0.62 -9.19
CA VAL A 150 -2.78 -1.70 -9.80
C VAL A 150 -3.87 -2.15 -8.82
N VAL A 151 -3.53 -2.35 -7.55
CA VAL A 151 -4.49 -2.70 -6.48
C VAL A 151 -5.55 -1.62 -6.30
N ALA A 152 -5.17 -0.34 -6.25
CA ALA A 152 -6.12 0.76 -6.10
C ALA A 152 -7.14 0.83 -7.24
N VAL A 153 -6.71 0.58 -8.48
CA VAL A 153 -7.60 0.50 -9.64
C VAL A 153 -8.54 -0.69 -9.54
N ILE A 154 -8.03 -1.87 -9.17
CA ILE A 154 -8.84 -3.08 -9.00
C ILE A 154 -9.93 -2.87 -7.93
N ILE A 155 -9.57 -2.28 -6.80
CA ILE A 155 -10.54 -1.92 -5.75
C ILE A 155 -11.60 -0.95 -6.29
N SER A 156 -11.18 0.07 -7.03
CA SER A 156 -12.10 1.05 -7.61
C SER A 156 -13.08 0.42 -8.60
N VAL A 157 -12.60 -0.50 -9.46
CA VAL A 157 -13.43 -1.28 -10.38
C VAL A 157 -14.40 -2.18 -9.59
N GLY A 158 -13.91 -2.90 -8.58
CA GLY A 158 -14.72 -3.78 -7.75
C GLY A 158 -15.83 -3.05 -6.99
N LEU A 159 -15.52 -1.88 -6.41
CA LEU A 159 -16.51 -1.02 -5.75
C LEU A 159 -17.56 -0.50 -6.74
N GLY A 160 -17.15 -0.11 -7.94
CA GLY A 160 -18.06 0.30 -9.01
C GLY A 160 -19.04 -0.82 -9.39
N PHE A 161 -18.55 -2.06 -9.55
CA PHE A 161 -19.39 -3.21 -9.83
C PHE A 161 -20.33 -3.56 -8.67
N TYR A 162 -19.83 -3.51 -7.44
CA TYR A 162 -20.67 -3.72 -6.26
C TYR A 162 -21.81 -2.69 -6.19
N SER A 163 -21.50 -1.42 -6.42
CA SER A 163 -22.51 -0.36 -6.43
C SER A 163 -23.62 -0.61 -7.45
N ILE A 164 -23.25 -0.99 -8.68
CA ILE A 164 -24.22 -1.30 -9.73
C ILE A 164 -25.04 -2.55 -9.37
N TYR A 165 -24.38 -3.61 -8.94
CA TYR A 165 -25.06 -4.87 -8.57
C TYR A 165 -26.01 -4.67 -7.42
N HIS A 166 -25.60 -3.93 -6.38
CA HIS A 166 -26.43 -3.61 -5.23
C HIS A 166 -27.68 -2.81 -5.61
N LYS A 167 -27.57 -1.83 -6.52
CA LYS A 167 -28.74 -1.10 -7.05
C LYS A 167 -29.72 -2.01 -7.77
N VAL A 168 -29.22 -2.88 -8.63
CA VAL A 168 -30.06 -3.81 -9.40
C VAL A 168 -30.71 -4.85 -8.48
N ALA A 169 -29.97 -5.43 -7.54
CA ALA A 169 -30.50 -6.42 -6.59
C ALA A 169 -31.54 -5.83 -5.62
N SER A 170 -31.41 -4.55 -5.29
CA SER A 170 -32.37 -3.82 -4.47
C SER A 170 -33.58 -3.26 -5.25
N GLY A 171 -33.70 -3.55 -6.54
CA GLY A 171 -34.83 -3.11 -7.40
C GLY A 171 -34.91 -1.60 -7.61
N LYS A 172 -33.83 -0.85 -7.39
CA LYS A 172 -33.78 0.61 -7.54
C LYS A 172 -33.27 1.03 -8.92
N GLU A 173 -33.75 2.16 -9.40
CA GLU A 173 -33.29 2.72 -10.66
C GLU A 173 -31.82 3.13 -10.60
N PHE A 174 -31.10 2.99 -11.73
CA PHE A 174 -29.64 3.23 -11.85
C PHE A 174 -29.21 4.62 -11.39
N HIS A 175 -30.07 5.65 -11.55
CA HIS A 175 -29.78 7.04 -11.21
C HIS A 175 -30.29 7.47 -9.84
N SER A 176 -30.94 6.61 -9.07
CA SER A 176 -31.38 6.96 -7.71
C SER A 176 -30.22 7.02 -6.73
N ASP A 177 -30.24 8.02 -5.85
CA ASP A 177 -29.35 8.06 -4.70
C ASP A 177 -29.65 6.88 -3.79
N HIS A 178 -28.65 6.11 -3.43
CA HIS A 178 -28.82 4.86 -2.71
C HIS A 178 -27.70 4.64 -1.70
N ASP A 179 -28.10 4.32 -0.48
CA ASP A 179 -27.16 3.89 0.56
C ASP A 179 -26.72 2.45 0.29
N HIS A 180 -25.44 2.28 -0.06
CA HIS A 180 -24.82 0.99 -0.35
C HIS A 180 -24.47 0.19 0.91
N THR A 181 -24.70 0.74 2.10
CA THR A 181 -24.44 0.09 3.39
C THR A 181 -25.69 -0.57 3.98
N SER A 182 -26.88 -0.24 3.47
CA SER A 182 -28.14 -0.84 3.89
C SER A 182 -28.43 -2.10 3.08
N ASP A 183 -28.64 -3.22 3.75
CA ASP A 183 -29.07 -4.48 3.13
C ASP A 183 -30.60 -4.56 3.21
N ASP A 184 -31.29 -4.49 2.06
CA ASP A 184 -32.71 -4.77 1.98
C ASP A 184 -32.93 -6.31 2.05
N GLU A 185 -33.89 -6.77 2.83
CA GLU A 185 -34.12 -8.21 3.12
C GLU A 185 -34.32 -9.09 1.88
N LEU A 186 -34.80 -8.52 0.78
CA LEU A 186 -35.16 -9.26 -0.46
C LEU A 186 -33.97 -9.71 -1.32
N GLY A 187 -32.76 -9.22 -1.09
CA GLY A 187 -31.56 -9.54 -1.89
C GLY A 187 -30.33 -9.94 -1.06
N SER A 188 -30.48 -10.15 0.25
CA SER A 188 -29.36 -10.31 1.18
C SER A 188 -28.43 -11.47 0.82
N HIS A 189 -28.97 -12.63 0.41
CA HIS A 189 -28.16 -13.81 0.07
C HIS A 189 -27.36 -13.59 -1.22
N ASP A 190 -27.97 -13.07 -2.27
CA ASP A 190 -27.29 -12.81 -3.55
C ASP A 190 -26.24 -11.71 -3.41
N LEU A 191 -26.50 -10.71 -2.57
CA LEU A 191 -25.54 -9.66 -2.23
C LEU A 191 -24.34 -10.22 -1.46
N GLU A 192 -24.56 -11.14 -0.52
CA GLU A 192 -23.49 -11.76 0.25
C GLU A 192 -22.60 -12.65 -0.62
N ASP A 193 -23.19 -13.46 -1.50
CA ASP A 193 -22.47 -14.28 -2.49
C ASP A 193 -21.65 -13.38 -3.44
N PHE A 194 -22.21 -12.28 -3.87
CA PHE A 194 -21.49 -11.34 -4.73
C PHE A 194 -20.33 -10.63 -3.99
N ARG A 195 -20.53 -10.25 -2.74
CA ARG A 195 -19.47 -9.71 -1.87
C ARG A 195 -18.34 -10.71 -1.66
N ALA A 196 -18.68 -11.99 -1.44
CA ALA A 196 -17.71 -13.07 -1.29
C ALA A 196 -16.90 -13.27 -2.57
N PHE A 197 -17.56 -13.26 -3.72
CA PHE A 197 -16.90 -13.34 -5.03
C PHE A 197 -15.95 -12.16 -5.25
N LEU A 198 -16.38 -10.92 -5.00
CA LEU A 198 -15.53 -9.74 -5.16
C LEU A 198 -14.34 -9.75 -4.20
N ARG A 199 -14.51 -10.17 -2.96
CA ARG A 199 -13.38 -10.34 -2.02
C ARG A 199 -12.35 -11.31 -2.56
N ASN A 200 -12.79 -12.48 -3.05
CA ASN A 200 -11.90 -13.47 -3.64
C ASN A 200 -11.17 -12.90 -4.86
N LEU A 201 -11.88 -12.20 -5.74
CA LEU A 201 -11.31 -11.58 -6.93
C LEU A 201 -10.22 -10.55 -6.54
N MET A 202 -10.50 -9.68 -5.56
CA MET A 202 -9.55 -8.69 -5.07
C MET A 202 -8.34 -9.33 -4.39
N MET A 203 -8.54 -10.37 -3.58
CA MET A 203 -7.45 -11.10 -2.92
C MET A 203 -6.51 -11.76 -3.94
N HIS A 204 -7.06 -12.47 -4.92
CA HIS A 204 -6.27 -13.09 -5.97
C HIS A 204 -5.52 -12.05 -6.82
N SER A 205 -6.19 -10.95 -7.14
CA SER A 205 -5.55 -9.85 -7.88
C SER A 205 -4.43 -9.19 -7.08
N ALA A 206 -4.60 -9.02 -5.77
CA ALA A 206 -3.56 -8.47 -4.90
C ALA A 206 -2.33 -9.40 -4.84
N VAL A 207 -2.55 -10.71 -4.76
CA VAL A 207 -1.46 -11.71 -4.84
C VAL A 207 -0.77 -11.65 -6.20
N GLY A 208 -1.54 -11.62 -7.29
CA GLY A 208 -0.99 -11.45 -8.64
C GLY A 208 -0.15 -10.19 -8.77
N THR A 209 -0.64 -9.07 -8.24
CA THR A 209 0.09 -7.80 -8.22
C THR A 209 1.42 -7.91 -7.47
N ALA A 210 1.42 -8.50 -6.28
CA ALA A 210 2.64 -8.69 -5.50
C ALA A 210 3.66 -9.57 -6.24
N LEU A 211 3.20 -10.69 -6.80
CA LEU A 211 4.07 -11.59 -7.55
C LEU A 211 4.61 -10.97 -8.84
N GLY A 212 3.80 -10.18 -9.54
CA GLY A 212 4.24 -9.43 -10.72
C GLY A 212 5.26 -8.35 -10.39
N GLY A 213 5.01 -7.59 -9.33
CA GLY A 213 5.89 -6.50 -8.88
C GLY A 213 7.31 -6.94 -8.55
N VAL A 214 7.48 -8.14 -7.96
CA VAL A 214 8.82 -8.66 -7.63
C VAL A 214 9.58 -9.22 -8.83
N MET A 215 8.96 -9.35 -10.00
CA MET A 215 9.62 -9.92 -11.19
C MET A 215 10.57 -8.93 -11.87
N THR A 216 10.32 -7.64 -11.76
CA THR A 216 11.11 -6.62 -12.46
C THR A 216 11.65 -5.56 -11.52
N MET A 217 12.68 -4.85 -11.93
CA MET A 217 13.28 -3.79 -11.12
C MET A 217 12.36 -2.57 -10.94
N VAL A 218 11.37 -2.35 -11.82
CA VAL A 218 10.46 -1.19 -11.75
C VAL A 218 9.12 -1.51 -11.08
N GLY A 219 8.78 -2.78 -10.89
CA GLY A 219 7.51 -3.19 -10.29
C GLY A 219 7.38 -2.83 -8.80
N GLU A 220 8.52 -2.71 -8.11
CA GLU A 220 8.59 -2.36 -6.68
C GLU A 220 9.77 -1.43 -6.42
N PRO A 221 9.62 -0.36 -5.62
CA PRO A 221 10.69 0.60 -5.35
C PRO A 221 11.99 -0.01 -4.80
N GLN A 222 11.87 -1.01 -3.93
CA GLN A 222 13.02 -1.69 -3.35
C GLN A 222 13.86 -2.46 -4.38
N ASN A 223 13.24 -2.94 -5.46
CA ASN A 223 13.93 -3.66 -6.52
C ASN A 223 14.94 -2.77 -7.25
N LEU A 224 14.61 -1.48 -7.38
CA LEU A 224 15.55 -0.49 -7.96
C LEU A 224 16.81 -0.35 -7.14
N ILE A 225 16.66 -0.27 -5.81
CA ILE A 225 17.81 -0.17 -4.89
C ILE A 225 18.63 -1.45 -4.95
N ILE A 226 17.98 -2.61 -5.02
CA ILE A 226 18.64 -3.91 -5.12
C ILE A 226 19.42 -3.98 -6.45
N ALA A 227 18.79 -3.61 -7.57
CA ALA A 227 19.40 -3.63 -8.88
C ALA A 227 20.61 -2.69 -8.96
N ASP A 228 20.48 -1.46 -8.44
CA ASP A 228 21.57 -0.49 -8.36
C ASP A 228 22.77 -1.05 -7.57
N LYS A 229 22.52 -1.54 -6.35
CA LYS A 229 23.58 -2.10 -5.50
C LYS A 229 24.21 -3.38 -6.04
N ALA A 230 23.46 -4.17 -6.80
CA ALA A 230 23.94 -5.38 -7.45
C ALA A 230 24.59 -5.14 -8.82
N GLY A 231 24.42 -3.93 -9.39
CA GLY A 231 24.86 -3.59 -10.73
C GLY A 231 24.10 -4.34 -11.83
N TRP A 232 22.84 -4.67 -11.59
CA TRP A 232 22.00 -5.41 -12.54
C TRP A 232 21.18 -4.46 -13.39
N ASP A 233 21.16 -4.70 -14.70
CA ASP A 233 20.23 -4.04 -15.60
C ASP A 233 18.83 -4.66 -15.53
N PHE A 234 17.86 -4.07 -16.25
CA PHE A 234 16.46 -4.52 -16.22
C PHE A 234 16.29 -5.99 -16.63
N VAL A 235 16.99 -6.43 -17.66
CA VAL A 235 16.88 -7.81 -18.17
C VAL A 235 17.58 -8.78 -17.25
N GLU A 236 18.75 -8.41 -16.74
CA GLU A 236 19.50 -9.23 -15.80
C GLU A 236 18.74 -9.42 -14.50
N PHE A 237 18.11 -8.36 -13.96
CA PHE A 237 17.25 -8.45 -12.78
C PHE A 237 16.13 -9.49 -12.99
N PHE A 238 15.39 -9.37 -14.12
CA PHE A 238 14.32 -10.32 -14.43
C PHE A 238 14.84 -11.77 -14.53
N ILE A 239 15.94 -12.01 -15.24
CA ILE A 239 16.51 -13.36 -15.41
C ILE A 239 16.94 -13.96 -14.07
N ARG A 240 17.52 -13.14 -13.18
CA ARG A 240 17.99 -13.61 -11.86
C ARG A 240 16.82 -13.86 -10.89
N MET A 241 15.76 -13.10 -11.00
CA MET A 241 14.56 -13.28 -10.16
C MET A 241 13.63 -14.38 -10.68
N ALA A 242 13.61 -14.65 -11.99
CA ALA A 242 12.72 -15.61 -12.64
C ALA A 242 12.74 -17.02 -12.03
N PRO A 243 13.88 -17.63 -11.63
CA PRO A 243 13.91 -18.96 -11.04
C PRO A 243 13.12 -19.08 -9.73
N VAL A 244 12.90 -17.98 -9.04
CA VAL A 244 12.11 -17.93 -7.80
C VAL A 244 10.69 -17.45 -8.09
N THR A 245 10.55 -16.36 -8.84
CA THR A 245 9.26 -15.69 -9.03
C THR A 245 8.33 -16.45 -9.95
N LEU A 246 8.81 -17.06 -11.03
CA LEU A 246 7.97 -17.82 -11.96
C LEU A 246 7.37 -19.10 -11.31
N PRO A 247 8.12 -19.95 -10.59
CA PRO A 247 7.53 -21.07 -9.89
C PRO A 247 6.46 -20.65 -8.88
N VAL A 248 6.75 -19.62 -8.06
CA VAL A 248 5.77 -19.12 -7.07
C VAL A 248 4.51 -18.55 -7.73
N PHE A 249 4.65 -17.97 -8.92
CA PHE A 249 3.51 -17.43 -9.67
C PHE A 249 2.60 -18.55 -10.25
N VAL A 250 3.16 -19.73 -10.55
CA VAL A 250 2.42 -20.87 -11.13
C VAL A 250 1.72 -21.68 -10.04
N PHE A 251 2.24 -21.72 -8.81
CA PHE A 251 1.65 -22.42 -7.67
C PHE A 251 0.69 -21.55 -6.86
#